data_69bfb825640f5e0ae2ee3df6e4f498f9
#
_entry.id   69bfb825640f5e0ae2ee3df6e4f498f9
#
_cell.length_a   1.000
_cell.length_b   1.000
_cell.length_c   1.000
_cell.angle_alpha   90.00
_cell.angle_beta   90.00
_cell.angle_gamma   90.00
#
_symmetry.space_group_name_H-M   'P 1'
#
loop_
_entity.id
_entity.type
_entity.pdbx_description
1 polymer ?
#
loop_
_entity_poly.entity_id
_entity_poly.type
_entity_poly.pdbx_seq_one_letter_code
_entity_poly.pdbx_strand_id
1 'polypeptide(L)'
;MEELEELIAACEKREIVVMMDLVLNHSSHLHPWFLEARKDRNSKYHDFYIWKEGTKEQPPEGGGAFFGGSTWEWVPEVQEYYYHSFSVMQPDLNWKNPSLRKELYRMIQFWMDKGIRGFRLDAIDNIVKDGHGGNDTHSEQIHTYLMEMNQNTYGKSEQILTVGETGGATVEMAQQYSDPESQELSMIFQFELMGIDGIRSGNWDPKPYTLPQLKQIFEKWQTGLEEKGWNSLFWGNHDFPRVVSRFGNDREPYREKSAKMLAVLLHGMKGTPYIYQGEEIGMTNVSGLRIEDYQDIESVNFAEDRKKEGWEEEKIRTYLARNSRDHARTPMQWNAEKHAGFTAGTPWMAENQNYEEINVENSRKNPDSLFYFYQKLIALRRKNDTLVYGDFRLIEEENPDIFAYE
;
A
#
# COMPACT_ATOMS: atom_id res chain seq x y z
N MET A 1 -17.21 13.30 12.14
CA MET A 1 -16.38 12.84 13.27
C MET A 1 -17.14 11.86 14.15
N GLU A 2 -18.36 12.19 14.55
CA GLU A 2 -19.22 11.33 15.38
C GLU A 2 -19.38 9.91 14.84
N GLU A 3 -19.68 9.75 13.56
CA GLU A 3 -19.78 8.43 12.90
C GLU A 3 -18.51 7.59 13.00
N LEU A 4 -17.32 8.24 12.94
CA LEU A 4 -16.06 7.53 13.10
C LEU A 4 -15.85 7.10 14.57
N GLU A 5 -16.20 7.94 15.52
CA GLU A 5 -16.15 7.59 16.94
C GLU A 5 -17.12 6.45 17.28
N GLU A 6 -18.30 6.43 16.68
CA GLU A 6 -19.25 5.32 16.78
C GLU A 6 -18.69 4.02 16.18
N LEU A 7 -18.02 4.11 15.02
CA LEU A 7 -17.35 2.96 14.40
C LEU A 7 -16.25 2.42 15.31
N ILE A 8 -15.37 3.28 15.83
CA ILE A 8 -14.29 2.88 16.74
C ILE A 8 -14.86 2.17 17.97
N ALA A 9 -15.88 2.76 18.61
CA ALA A 9 -16.53 2.16 19.77
C ALA A 9 -17.24 0.82 19.46
N ALA A 10 -17.82 0.69 18.27
CA ALA A 10 -18.44 -0.56 17.82
C ALA A 10 -17.42 -1.66 17.52
N CYS A 11 -16.25 -1.29 17.01
CA CYS A 11 -15.12 -2.19 16.79
C CYS A 11 -14.54 -2.67 18.13
N GLU A 12 -14.28 -1.76 19.06
CA GLU A 12 -13.73 -2.07 20.38
C GLU A 12 -14.61 -3.08 21.15
N LYS A 13 -15.93 -2.92 21.13
CA LYS A 13 -16.89 -3.89 21.71
C LYS A 13 -16.78 -5.29 21.11
N ARG A 14 -16.14 -5.44 19.96
CA ARG A 14 -15.93 -6.71 19.25
C ARG A 14 -14.49 -7.17 19.27
N GLU A 15 -13.66 -6.55 20.10
CA GLU A 15 -12.22 -6.82 20.17
C GLU A 15 -11.50 -6.60 18.81
N ILE A 16 -12.00 -5.64 18.04
CA ILE A 16 -11.41 -5.21 16.78
C ILE A 16 -10.80 -3.82 16.99
N VAL A 17 -9.54 -3.66 16.70
CA VAL A 17 -8.86 -2.37 16.71
C VAL A 17 -8.95 -1.71 15.33
N VAL A 18 -9.11 -0.39 15.31
CA VAL A 18 -9.09 0.38 14.07
C VAL A 18 -7.68 0.89 13.83
N MET A 19 -7.14 0.54 12.66
CA MET A 19 -5.88 1.08 12.15
C MET A 19 -6.18 2.16 11.12
N MET A 20 -5.51 3.31 11.25
CA MET A 20 -5.68 4.45 10.35
C MET A 20 -4.43 4.65 9.49
N ASP A 21 -4.65 5.07 8.25
CA ASP A 21 -3.56 5.49 7.37
C ASP A 21 -3.04 6.86 7.76
N LEU A 22 -1.73 6.99 7.94
CA LEU A 22 -1.02 8.23 8.20
C LEU A 22 -0.21 8.63 6.97
N VAL A 23 -0.68 9.63 6.26
CA VAL A 23 0.04 10.23 5.13
C VAL A 23 0.98 11.31 5.67
N LEU A 24 2.24 10.95 5.85
CA LEU A 24 3.25 11.80 6.50
C LEU A 24 4.31 12.34 5.53
N ASN A 25 4.40 11.80 4.31
CA ASN A 25 5.33 12.29 3.31
C ASN A 25 4.85 13.59 2.63
N HIS A 26 3.54 13.76 2.44
CA HIS A 26 2.96 14.87 1.69
C HIS A 26 1.61 15.28 2.28
N SER A 27 1.07 16.40 1.82
CA SER A 27 -0.30 16.81 2.10
C SER A 27 -1.09 17.00 0.81
N SER A 28 -2.40 17.20 0.91
CA SER A 28 -3.17 17.71 -0.22
C SER A 28 -2.71 19.14 -0.60
N HIS A 29 -2.67 19.47 -1.88
CA HIS A 29 -2.49 20.84 -2.35
C HIS A 29 -3.62 21.80 -1.89
N LEU A 30 -4.75 21.25 -1.42
CA LEU A 30 -5.87 21.99 -0.82
C LEU A 30 -5.75 22.10 0.72
N HIS A 31 -4.71 21.53 1.31
CA HIS A 31 -4.49 21.64 2.75
C HIS A 31 -4.28 23.13 3.14
N PRO A 32 -4.88 23.61 4.24
CA PRO A 32 -4.73 25.01 4.67
C PRO A 32 -3.28 25.48 4.79
N TRP A 33 -2.37 24.62 5.25
CA TRP A 33 -0.93 24.94 5.33
C TRP A 33 -0.35 25.24 3.94
N PHE A 34 -0.66 24.41 2.93
CA PHE A 34 -0.14 24.62 1.57
C PHE A 34 -0.77 25.83 0.91
N LEU A 35 -2.08 26.05 1.11
CA LEU A 35 -2.78 27.22 0.57
C LEU A 35 -2.23 28.54 1.11
N GLU A 36 -1.72 28.58 2.35
CA GLU A 36 -1.03 29.75 2.90
C GLU A 36 0.43 29.82 2.44
N ALA A 37 1.15 28.68 2.45
CA ALA A 37 2.55 28.59 2.04
C ALA A 37 2.78 29.09 0.62
N ARG A 38 1.90 28.72 -0.32
CA ARG A 38 2.01 29.10 -1.74
C ARG A 38 1.67 30.56 -2.03
N LYS A 39 1.12 31.30 -1.07
CA LYS A 39 0.73 32.71 -1.24
C LYS A 39 1.78 33.69 -0.73
N ASP A 40 2.52 33.33 0.31
CA ASP A 40 3.46 34.20 0.99
C ASP A 40 4.65 33.43 1.55
N ARG A 41 5.86 33.79 1.09
CA ARG A 41 7.12 33.22 1.59
C ARG A 41 7.34 33.44 3.09
N ASN A 42 6.70 34.46 3.69
CA ASN A 42 6.80 34.75 5.11
C ASN A 42 5.74 34.02 5.95
N SER A 43 4.88 33.22 5.31
CA SER A 43 3.94 32.39 6.04
C SER A 43 4.69 31.42 6.96
N LYS A 44 4.20 31.24 8.18
CA LYS A 44 4.73 30.24 9.12
C LYS A 44 4.68 28.81 8.58
N TYR A 45 3.89 28.58 7.55
CA TYR A 45 3.74 27.28 6.91
C TYR A 45 4.61 27.12 5.63
N HIS A 46 5.30 28.19 5.20
CA HIS A 46 6.11 28.08 3.99
C HIS A 46 7.14 26.96 4.12
N ASP A 47 7.93 26.98 5.18
CA ASP A 47 8.96 25.97 5.45
C ASP A 47 8.40 24.59 5.87
N PHE A 48 7.08 24.41 5.88
CA PHE A 48 6.48 23.07 6.05
C PHE A 48 6.57 22.25 4.77
N TYR A 49 6.86 22.91 3.64
CA TYR A 49 7.04 22.30 2.34
C TYR A 49 8.45 22.56 1.83
N ILE A 50 8.83 21.87 0.76
CA ILE A 50 10.17 21.95 0.17
C ILE A 50 10.09 22.85 -1.04
N TRP A 51 10.80 23.97 -0.99
CA TRP A 51 10.81 24.99 -2.02
C TRP A 51 12.20 25.14 -2.63
N LYS A 52 12.23 25.56 -3.90
CA LYS A 52 13.46 25.93 -4.59
C LYS A 52 13.24 27.14 -5.49
N GLU A 53 14.10 28.15 -5.34
CA GLU A 53 14.07 29.33 -6.20
C GLU A 53 14.36 28.97 -7.66
N GLY A 54 13.76 29.74 -8.59
CA GLY A 54 13.97 29.56 -10.01
C GLY A 54 13.18 30.56 -10.84
N THR A 55 13.14 30.33 -12.13
CA THR A 55 12.24 31.05 -13.05
C THR A 55 11.33 30.01 -13.73
N LYS A 56 10.18 30.44 -14.21
CA LYS A 56 9.22 29.54 -14.87
C LYS A 56 9.83 28.74 -16.02
N GLU A 57 10.80 29.34 -16.70
CA GLU A 57 11.48 28.77 -17.87
C GLU A 57 12.65 27.84 -17.53
N GLN A 58 13.09 27.86 -16.28
CA GLN A 58 14.24 27.09 -15.80
C GLN A 58 13.90 26.35 -14.51
N PRO A 59 13.17 25.21 -14.62
CA PRO A 59 12.86 24.39 -13.47
C PRO A 59 14.14 23.85 -12.84
N PRO A 60 14.14 23.61 -11.52
CA PRO A 60 15.24 22.94 -10.85
C PRO A 60 15.54 21.58 -11.48
N GLU A 61 16.81 21.16 -11.42
CA GLU A 61 17.16 19.77 -11.71
C GLU A 61 16.41 18.87 -10.74
N GLY A 62 15.84 17.80 -11.24
CA GLY A 62 15.08 16.82 -10.45
C GLY A 62 14.84 15.55 -11.22
N GLY A 63 14.40 14.52 -10.49
CA GLY A 63 13.97 13.25 -11.07
C GLY A 63 12.57 13.32 -11.69
N GLY A 64 12.08 12.17 -12.15
CA GLY A 64 10.67 11.98 -12.49
C GLY A 64 9.83 11.70 -11.24
N ALA A 65 8.64 12.26 -11.17
CA ALA A 65 7.66 11.92 -10.14
C ALA A 65 7.13 10.49 -10.36
N PHE A 66 6.70 9.81 -9.28
CA PHE A 66 6.25 8.41 -9.35
C PHE A 66 5.09 8.21 -10.36
N PHE A 67 4.21 9.18 -10.50
CA PHE A 67 3.10 9.13 -11.45
C PHE A 67 3.39 9.83 -12.78
N GLY A 68 4.68 10.10 -13.07
CA GLY A 68 5.14 10.76 -14.28
C GLY A 68 5.29 12.28 -14.15
N GLY A 69 6.01 12.88 -15.07
CA GLY A 69 6.31 14.32 -15.08
C GLY A 69 7.47 14.70 -14.17
N SER A 70 7.65 16.03 -13.97
CA SER A 70 8.67 16.60 -13.10
C SER A 70 8.31 16.41 -11.62
N THR A 71 9.32 16.37 -10.74
CA THR A 71 9.13 16.45 -9.28
C THR A 71 9.00 17.89 -8.78
N TRP A 72 9.06 18.90 -9.65
CA TRP A 72 8.99 20.31 -9.30
C TRP A 72 7.86 21.00 -10.04
N GLU A 73 7.03 21.79 -9.32
CA GLU A 73 5.93 22.57 -9.89
C GLU A 73 6.04 24.05 -9.53
N TRP A 74 5.88 24.93 -10.54
CA TRP A 74 6.04 26.36 -10.40
C TRP A 74 4.86 27.05 -9.71
N VAL A 75 5.15 27.94 -8.77
CA VAL A 75 4.15 28.78 -8.08
C VAL A 75 4.45 30.25 -8.33
N PRO A 76 3.68 30.92 -9.20
CA PRO A 76 3.92 32.32 -9.59
C PRO A 76 3.87 33.31 -8.44
N GLU A 77 3.00 33.04 -7.42
CA GLU A 77 2.74 33.95 -6.29
C GLU A 77 3.99 34.15 -5.42
N VAL A 78 4.77 33.10 -5.23
CA VAL A 78 6.02 33.12 -4.45
C VAL A 78 7.27 33.07 -5.32
N GLN A 79 7.13 32.89 -6.64
CA GLN A 79 8.25 32.74 -7.59
C GLN A 79 9.24 31.63 -7.17
N GLU A 80 8.70 30.48 -6.79
CA GLU A 80 9.43 29.28 -6.39
C GLU A 80 8.75 28.03 -6.93
N TYR A 81 9.50 26.95 -6.97
CA TYR A 81 9.01 25.61 -7.23
C TYR A 81 8.81 24.89 -5.90
N TYR A 82 7.66 24.19 -5.73
CA TYR A 82 7.53 23.21 -4.66
C TYR A 82 7.86 21.81 -5.17
N TYR A 83 8.34 20.99 -4.26
CA TYR A 83 8.67 19.59 -4.50
C TYR A 83 7.46 18.67 -4.30
N HIS A 84 7.32 17.66 -5.17
CA HIS A 84 6.36 16.57 -4.99
C HIS A 84 6.94 15.25 -5.53
N SER A 85 6.92 14.21 -4.71
CA SER A 85 7.39 12.88 -5.13
C SER A 85 6.37 12.16 -6.01
N PHE A 86 5.08 12.42 -5.82
CA PHE A 86 3.98 11.70 -6.44
C PHE A 86 3.24 12.58 -7.46
N SER A 87 2.16 13.22 -7.07
CA SER A 87 1.36 14.08 -7.93
C SER A 87 1.59 15.56 -7.61
N VAL A 88 1.39 16.42 -8.61
CA VAL A 88 1.31 17.89 -8.41
C VAL A 88 0.29 18.30 -7.34
N MET A 89 -0.71 17.45 -7.07
CA MET A 89 -1.70 17.68 -6.03
C MET A 89 -1.24 17.22 -4.63
N GLN A 90 -0.02 16.70 -4.51
CA GLN A 90 0.52 16.11 -3.28
C GLN A 90 1.88 16.72 -2.94
N PRO A 91 1.94 18.02 -2.52
CA PRO A 91 3.19 18.67 -2.13
C PRO A 91 3.85 17.97 -0.95
N ASP A 92 5.15 17.68 -1.06
CA ASP A 92 5.90 16.95 -0.05
C ASP A 92 6.24 17.83 1.16
N LEU A 93 6.15 17.22 2.34
CA LEU A 93 6.41 17.87 3.63
C LEU A 93 7.91 17.90 3.94
N ASN A 94 8.35 19.01 4.51
CA ASN A 94 9.75 19.24 4.90
C ASN A 94 10.04 18.70 6.29
N TRP A 95 10.37 17.43 6.40
CA TRP A 95 10.71 16.78 7.68
C TRP A 95 11.93 17.35 8.40
N LYS A 96 12.76 18.15 7.73
CA LYS A 96 13.84 18.92 8.39
C LYS A 96 13.29 19.98 9.35
N ASN A 97 12.05 20.45 9.14
CA ASN A 97 11.43 21.46 9.97
C ASN A 97 10.85 20.87 11.28
N PRO A 98 11.42 21.17 12.45
CA PRO A 98 10.94 20.63 13.73
C PRO A 98 9.54 21.12 14.12
N SER A 99 9.09 22.28 13.61
CA SER A 99 7.74 22.77 13.87
C SER A 99 6.70 21.93 13.12
N LEU A 100 7.00 21.52 11.88
CA LEU A 100 6.17 20.56 11.14
C LEU A 100 6.05 19.25 11.92
N ARG A 101 7.18 18.65 12.33
CA ARG A 101 7.17 17.37 13.05
C ARG A 101 6.28 17.43 14.30
N LYS A 102 6.36 18.53 15.06
CA LYS A 102 5.48 18.74 16.24
C LYS A 102 4.00 18.76 15.90
N GLU A 103 3.61 19.36 14.77
CA GLU A 103 2.21 19.35 14.33
C GLU A 103 1.76 17.97 13.89
N LEU A 104 2.63 17.21 13.20
CA LEU A 104 2.36 15.81 12.84
C LEU A 104 2.17 14.94 14.11
N TYR A 105 3.01 15.10 15.13
CA TYR A 105 2.88 14.36 16.39
C TYR A 105 1.60 14.72 17.15
N ARG A 106 1.16 15.97 17.11
CA ARG A 106 -0.15 16.38 17.67
C ARG A 106 -1.32 15.73 16.92
N MET A 107 -1.22 15.63 15.61
CA MET A 107 -2.23 14.95 14.80
C MET A 107 -2.30 13.46 15.13
N ILE A 108 -1.17 12.77 15.26
CA ILE A 108 -1.13 11.36 15.67
C ILE A 108 -1.75 11.20 17.06
N GLN A 109 -1.36 12.04 18.04
CA GLN A 109 -1.93 12.00 19.39
C GLN A 109 -3.43 12.23 19.39
N PHE A 110 -3.93 13.17 18.59
CA PHE A 110 -5.37 13.40 18.43
C PHE A 110 -6.12 12.12 18.02
N TRP A 111 -5.60 11.37 17.07
CA TRP A 111 -6.22 10.12 16.64
C TRP A 111 -6.13 9.01 17.69
N MET A 112 -5.02 8.93 18.41
CA MET A 112 -4.87 8.02 19.56
C MET A 112 -5.89 8.32 20.66
N ASP A 113 -6.12 9.59 20.96
CA ASP A 113 -7.11 10.04 21.94
C ASP A 113 -8.55 9.72 21.50
N LYS A 114 -8.81 9.63 20.20
CA LYS A 114 -10.07 9.18 19.61
C LYS A 114 -10.28 7.65 19.65
N GLY A 115 -9.29 6.90 20.06
CA GLY A 115 -9.38 5.43 20.18
C GLY A 115 -8.77 4.66 19.01
N ILE A 116 -8.06 5.31 18.08
CA ILE A 116 -7.24 4.60 17.09
C ILE A 116 -6.12 3.85 17.81
N ARG A 117 -5.93 2.58 17.47
CA ARG A 117 -4.94 1.68 18.08
C ARG A 117 -3.97 1.08 17.06
N GLY A 118 -3.95 1.58 15.86
CA GLY A 118 -2.97 1.21 14.86
C GLY A 118 -2.78 2.28 13.80
N PHE A 119 -1.61 2.31 13.20
CA PHE A 119 -1.28 3.23 12.11
C PHE A 119 -0.52 2.51 11.01
N ARG A 120 -0.96 2.72 9.77
CA ARG A 120 -0.18 2.42 8.57
C ARG A 120 0.45 3.73 8.09
N LEU A 121 1.77 3.77 7.98
CA LEU A 121 2.51 4.96 7.58
C LEU A 121 2.78 4.91 6.08
N ASP A 122 2.08 5.76 5.34
CA ASP A 122 2.16 5.86 3.88
C ASP A 122 3.52 6.35 3.43
N ALA A 123 4.15 5.64 2.48
CA ALA A 123 5.40 6.02 1.83
C ALA A 123 6.47 6.54 2.81
N ILE A 124 6.59 5.91 3.97
CA ILE A 124 7.37 6.46 5.09
C ILE A 124 8.88 6.48 4.83
N ASP A 125 9.37 5.65 3.95
CA ASP A 125 10.77 5.67 3.50
C ASP A 125 11.09 6.85 2.57
N ASN A 126 10.09 7.61 2.14
CA ASN A 126 10.25 8.77 1.26
C ASN A 126 10.34 10.12 2.00
N ILE A 127 10.26 10.17 3.33
CA ILE A 127 10.23 11.44 4.09
C ILE A 127 11.55 12.22 4.08
N VAL A 128 12.66 11.59 3.74
CA VAL A 128 13.97 12.25 3.56
C VAL A 128 14.26 12.44 2.09
N LYS A 129 14.76 13.65 1.74
CA LYS A 129 15.10 14.02 0.37
C LYS A 129 16.61 14.12 0.20
N ASP A 130 17.12 13.67 -0.96
CA ASP A 130 18.54 13.65 -1.30
C ASP A 130 19.14 15.05 -1.58
N GLY A 131 18.29 16.08 -1.67
CA GLY A 131 18.68 17.45 -2.00
C GLY A 131 18.87 17.72 -3.51
N HIS A 132 18.77 16.69 -4.34
CA HIS A 132 18.91 16.76 -5.81
C HIS A 132 17.58 16.55 -6.55
N GLY A 133 16.48 16.49 -5.85
CA GLY A 133 15.12 16.29 -6.41
C GLY A 133 14.69 14.84 -6.43
N GLY A 134 15.23 14.00 -5.56
CA GLY A 134 14.87 12.62 -5.31
C GLY A 134 14.63 12.34 -3.82
N ASN A 135 14.18 11.12 -3.51
CA ASN A 135 14.02 10.60 -2.16
C ASN A 135 15.28 9.79 -1.76
N ASP A 136 15.74 10.00 -0.54
CA ASP A 136 16.83 9.21 0.06
C ASP A 136 16.23 8.13 0.98
N THR A 137 15.69 7.08 0.37
CA THR A 137 14.99 5.99 1.06
C THR A 137 15.90 5.12 1.93
N HIS A 138 17.22 5.31 1.84
CA HIS A 138 18.22 4.58 2.62
C HIS A 138 18.91 5.48 3.66
N SER A 139 18.38 6.67 3.90
CA SER A 139 18.97 7.64 4.82
C SER A 139 18.81 7.23 6.29
N GLU A 140 19.90 7.24 7.04
CA GLU A 140 19.90 7.11 8.51
C GLU A 140 19.01 8.17 9.20
N GLN A 141 18.74 9.27 8.53
CA GLN A 141 17.86 10.31 9.05
C GLN A 141 16.40 9.84 9.17
N ILE A 142 15.97 8.88 8.35
CA ILE A 142 14.62 8.27 8.46
C ILE A 142 14.47 7.63 9.84
N HIS A 143 15.44 6.81 10.26
CA HIS A 143 15.44 6.14 11.56
C HIS A 143 15.39 7.15 12.71
N THR A 144 16.16 8.24 12.61
CA THR A 144 16.13 9.34 13.60
C THR A 144 14.72 9.93 13.72
N TYR A 145 14.03 10.18 12.60
CA TYR A 145 12.68 10.74 12.61
C TYR A 145 11.64 9.75 13.13
N LEU A 146 11.77 8.46 12.80
CA LEU A 146 10.88 7.43 13.30
C LEU A 146 11.02 7.23 14.81
N MET A 147 12.24 7.19 15.35
CA MET A 147 12.48 7.16 16.79
C MET A 147 11.91 8.39 17.49
N GLU A 148 12.14 9.61 16.94
CA GLU A 148 11.57 10.85 17.49
C GLU A 148 10.04 10.79 17.50
N MET A 149 9.42 10.33 16.43
CA MET A 149 7.97 10.17 16.32
C MET A 149 7.44 9.16 17.33
N ASN A 150 8.04 7.97 17.41
CA ASN A 150 7.68 6.92 18.36
C ASN A 150 7.69 7.48 19.80
N GLN A 151 8.80 8.08 20.23
CA GLN A 151 8.97 8.64 21.58
C GLN A 151 7.96 9.74 21.91
N ASN A 152 7.53 10.51 20.93
CA ASN A 152 6.57 11.60 21.14
C ASN A 152 5.11 11.20 21.00
N THR A 153 4.82 10.01 20.44
CA THR A 153 3.46 9.55 20.17
C THR A 153 3.19 8.12 20.65
N TYR A 154 3.13 7.17 19.76
CA TYR A 154 2.65 5.80 19.97
C TYR A 154 3.57 4.93 20.83
N GLY A 155 4.85 5.23 20.93
CA GLY A 155 5.79 4.50 21.79
C GLY A 155 5.51 4.62 23.29
N LYS A 156 4.60 5.50 23.69
CA LYS A 156 4.10 5.64 25.06
C LYS A 156 3.02 4.61 25.44
N SER A 157 2.59 3.80 24.48
CA SER A 157 1.53 2.80 24.67
C SER A 157 1.91 1.47 24.02
N GLU A 158 1.92 0.40 24.79
CA GLU A 158 2.12 -0.96 24.28
C GLU A 158 0.96 -1.49 23.41
N GLN A 159 -0.13 -0.75 23.33
CA GLN A 159 -1.34 -1.17 22.61
C GLN A 159 -1.45 -0.64 21.19
N ILE A 160 -0.46 0.11 20.73
CA ILE A 160 -0.48 0.70 19.38
C ILE A 160 0.38 -0.15 18.45
N LEU A 161 -0.22 -0.58 17.34
CA LEU A 161 0.45 -1.29 16.26
C LEU A 161 0.79 -0.32 15.13
N THR A 162 2.01 -0.40 14.60
CA THR A 162 2.43 0.43 13.46
C THR A 162 2.98 -0.43 12.33
N VAL A 163 2.66 -0.07 11.09
CA VAL A 163 3.22 -0.70 9.90
C VAL A 163 3.64 0.37 8.90
N GLY A 164 4.90 0.37 8.50
CA GLY A 164 5.43 1.30 7.50
C GLY A 164 5.31 0.74 6.09
N GLU A 165 4.87 1.56 5.14
CA GLU A 165 5.04 1.24 3.73
C GLU A 165 6.42 1.68 3.28
N THR A 166 7.27 0.69 2.93
CA THR A 166 8.69 0.88 2.58
C THR A 166 8.99 0.12 1.30
N GLY A 167 8.80 0.80 0.17
CA GLY A 167 8.84 0.16 -1.16
C GLY A 167 10.22 -0.37 -1.56
N GLY A 168 11.29 0.19 -1.02
CA GLY A 168 12.69 -0.15 -1.34
C GLY A 168 13.46 -0.82 -0.20
N ALA A 169 12.80 -1.22 0.89
CA ALA A 169 13.51 -1.77 2.05
C ALA A 169 14.19 -3.11 1.75
N THR A 170 15.43 -3.26 2.25
CA THR A 170 16.12 -4.54 2.36
C THR A 170 15.75 -5.25 3.65
N VAL A 171 16.18 -6.51 3.81
CA VAL A 171 15.99 -7.27 5.06
C VAL A 171 16.66 -6.55 6.24
N GLU A 172 17.86 -6.03 6.05
CA GLU A 172 18.60 -5.31 7.08
C GLU A 172 17.88 -4.04 7.53
N MET A 173 17.33 -3.28 6.59
CA MET A 173 16.47 -2.12 6.89
C MET A 173 15.21 -2.54 7.63
N ALA A 174 14.58 -3.64 7.20
CA ALA A 174 13.38 -4.16 7.85
C ALA A 174 13.66 -4.61 9.30
N GLN A 175 14.80 -5.23 9.55
CA GLN A 175 15.27 -5.54 10.91
C GLN A 175 15.37 -4.26 11.73
N GLN A 176 16.00 -3.21 11.21
CA GLN A 176 16.15 -1.94 11.91
C GLN A 176 14.79 -1.28 12.18
N TYR A 177 13.90 -1.21 11.19
CA TYR A 177 12.57 -0.63 11.35
C TYR A 177 11.69 -1.34 12.39
N SER A 178 11.81 -2.67 12.49
CA SER A 178 10.87 -3.50 13.26
C SER A 178 11.49 -4.28 14.42
N ASP A 179 12.77 -4.09 14.73
CA ASP A 179 13.37 -4.55 15.99
C ASP A 179 12.76 -3.75 17.15
N PRO A 180 12.16 -4.39 18.18
CA PRO A 180 11.63 -3.70 19.34
C PRO A 180 12.64 -2.78 20.05
N GLU A 181 13.94 -3.10 19.98
CA GLU A 181 15.00 -2.27 20.55
C GLU A 181 15.22 -0.97 19.78
N SER A 182 14.90 -0.92 18.50
CA SER A 182 15.01 0.28 17.67
C SER A 182 13.98 1.35 18.01
N GLN A 183 12.86 0.96 18.62
CA GLN A 183 11.76 1.88 18.98
C GLN A 183 11.26 2.72 17.80
N GLU A 184 11.07 2.09 16.66
CA GLU A 184 10.57 2.73 15.44
C GLU A 184 9.15 2.26 15.10
N LEU A 185 9.00 1.15 14.42
CA LEU A 185 7.74 0.58 13.95
C LEU A 185 7.56 -0.86 14.46
N SER A 186 6.33 -1.37 14.43
CA SER A 186 6.07 -2.77 14.76
C SER A 186 6.45 -3.71 13.61
N MET A 187 6.28 -3.27 12.36
CA MET A 187 6.59 -4.00 11.14
C MET A 187 6.58 -3.09 9.92
N ILE A 188 6.96 -3.62 8.76
CA ILE A 188 6.89 -2.92 7.48
C ILE A 188 6.22 -3.78 6.39
N PHE A 189 5.66 -3.12 5.38
CA PHE A 189 5.33 -3.72 4.10
C PHE A 189 6.52 -3.60 3.15
N GLN A 190 7.14 -4.73 2.83
CA GLN A 190 8.18 -4.82 1.80
C GLN A 190 7.56 -5.12 0.44
N PHE A 191 8.18 -4.64 -0.65
CA PHE A 191 7.62 -4.79 -2.00
C PHE A 191 8.48 -5.64 -2.95
N GLU A 192 9.43 -6.40 -2.46
CA GLU A 192 10.23 -7.29 -3.31
C GLU A 192 9.34 -8.34 -4.02
N LEU A 193 8.44 -8.96 -3.26
CA LEU A 193 7.43 -9.88 -3.82
C LEU A 193 6.51 -9.15 -4.82
N MET A 194 6.13 -7.91 -4.51
CA MET A 194 5.24 -7.13 -5.36
C MET A 194 5.88 -6.68 -6.68
N GLY A 195 7.19 -6.78 -6.83
CA GLY A 195 7.93 -6.46 -8.05
C GLY A 195 8.31 -7.66 -8.92
N ILE A 196 8.04 -8.89 -8.48
CA ILE A 196 8.58 -10.12 -9.11
C ILE A 196 8.19 -10.26 -10.59
N ASP A 197 6.99 -9.88 -10.96
CA ASP A 197 6.42 -9.99 -12.31
C ASP A 197 6.58 -8.75 -13.19
N GLY A 198 7.31 -7.73 -12.70
CA GLY A 198 7.58 -6.50 -13.44
C GLY A 198 6.50 -5.42 -13.36
N ILE A 199 5.45 -5.61 -12.56
CA ILE A 199 4.35 -4.63 -12.43
C ILE A 199 4.83 -3.28 -11.85
N ARG A 200 5.94 -3.30 -11.11
CA ARG A 200 6.57 -2.08 -10.57
C ARG A 200 7.70 -1.53 -11.46
N SER A 201 7.93 -2.09 -12.64
CA SER A 201 8.82 -1.48 -13.61
C SER A 201 8.17 -0.21 -14.17
N GLY A 202 8.92 0.87 -14.35
CA GLY A 202 8.39 2.14 -14.85
C GLY A 202 7.68 2.05 -16.21
N ASN A 203 7.90 0.98 -16.94
CA ASN A 203 7.24 0.70 -18.22
C ASN A 203 6.16 -0.39 -18.14
N TRP A 204 5.92 -0.94 -16.96
CA TRP A 204 5.02 -2.08 -16.74
C TRP A 204 5.36 -3.32 -17.58
N ASP A 205 6.61 -3.46 -18.00
CA ASP A 205 7.04 -4.57 -18.82
C ASP A 205 6.90 -5.90 -18.07
N PRO A 206 6.26 -6.91 -18.68
CA PRO A 206 6.14 -8.21 -18.06
C PRO A 206 7.52 -8.83 -17.79
N LYS A 207 7.76 -9.25 -16.55
CA LYS A 207 8.94 -9.98 -16.14
C LYS A 207 8.52 -11.42 -15.78
N PRO A 208 8.79 -12.40 -16.64
CA PRO A 208 8.55 -13.79 -16.29
C PRO A 208 9.35 -14.20 -15.06
N TYR A 209 8.74 -14.96 -14.18
CA TYR A 209 9.40 -15.54 -13.00
C TYR A 209 9.04 -17.01 -12.86
N THR A 210 9.84 -17.74 -12.11
CA THR A 210 9.62 -19.16 -11.81
C THR A 210 9.18 -19.33 -10.36
N LEU A 211 8.58 -20.47 -10.04
CA LEU A 211 8.23 -20.79 -8.67
C LEU A 211 9.44 -20.82 -7.72
N PRO A 212 10.62 -21.38 -8.10
CA PRO A 212 11.84 -21.24 -7.28
C PRO A 212 12.22 -19.80 -6.94
N GLN A 213 12.12 -18.85 -7.88
CA GLN A 213 12.39 -17.44 -7.61
C GLN A 213 11.39 -16.84 -6.59
N LEU A 214 10.12 -17.21 -6.68
CA LEU A 214 9.12 -16.82 -5.70
C LEU A 214 9.43 -17.36 -4.30
N LYS A 215 9.81 -18.64 -4.22
CA LYS A 215 10.22 -19.30 -2.96
C LYS A 215 11.41 -18.61 -2.30
N GLN A 216 12.43 -18.25 -3.08
CA GLN A 216 13.63 -17.55 -2.60
C GLN A 216 13.28 -16.22 -1.95
N ILE A 217 12.30 -15.47 -2.48
CA ILE A 217 11.84 -14.23 -1.85
C ILE A 217 11.21 -14.51 -0.49
N PHE A 218 10.30 -15.49 -0.41
CA PHE A 218 9.69 -15.85 0.87
C PHE A 218 10.72 -16.36 1.88
N GLU A 219 11.62 -17.24 1.48
CA GLU A 219 12.69 -17.75 2.34
C GLU A 219 13.56 -16.60 2.88
N LYS A 220 14.05 -15.73 1.99
CA LYS A 220 14.85 -14.55 2.34
C LYS A 220 14.19 -13.70 3.43
N TRP A 221 12.90 -13.40 3.29
CA TRP A 221 12.19 -12.55 4.24
C TRP A 221 11.79 -13.29 5.51
N GLN A 222 11.45 -14.57 5.44
CA GLN A 222 11.12 -15.37 6.61
C GLN A 222 12.36 -15.60 7.49
N THR A 223 13.46 -16.06 6.91
CA THR A 223 14.72 -16.31 7.64
C THR A 223 15.42 -15.02 8.05
N GLY A 224 15.36 -13.98 7.20
CA GLY A 224 15.99 -12.71 7.49
C GLY A 224 15.36 -11.95 8.66
N LEU A 225 14.08 -12.17 8.95
CA LEU A 225 13.38 -11.55 10.09
C LEU A 225 13.09 -12.56 11.23
N GLU A 226 13.81 -13.68 11.26
CA GLU A 226 13.59 -14.72 12.26
C GLU A 226 13.96 -14.29 13.67
N GLU A 227 15.16 -13.72 13.83
CA GLU A 227 15.68 -13.28 15.13
C GLU A 227 15.34 -11.83 15.44
N LYS A 228 15.32 -10.99 14.43
CA LYS A 228 15.11 -9.53 14.54
C LYS A 228 14.07 -9.04 13.54
N GLY A 229 13.08 -8.32 14.06
CA GLY A 229 12.02 -7.76 13.25
C GLY A 229 10.78 -8.64 13.13
N TRP A 230 9.81 -8.19 12.32
CA TRP A 230 8.53 -8.86 12.18
C TRP A 230 7.97 -8.73 10.76
N ASN A 231 7.54 -9.84 10.16
CA ASN A 231 6.99 -9.86 8.81
C ASN A 231 5.54 -9.37 8.75
N SER A 232 5.24 -8.51 7.78
CA SER A 232 3.89 -8.30 7.28
C SER A 232 3.65 -9.24 6.09
N LEU A 233 2.65 -10.09 6.21
CA LEU A 233 2.33 -11.11 5.21
C LEU A 233 1.14 -10.63 4.37
N PHE A 234 1.33 -10.38 3.08
CA PHE A 234 0.26 -9.91 2.20
C PHE A 234 0.49 -10.33 0.75
N TRP A 235 -0.60 -10.56 0.03
CA TRP A 235 -0.58 -10.85 -1.40
C TRP A 235 -0.90 -9.64 -2.26
N GLY A 236 -1.56 -8.64 -1.70
CA GLY A 236 -2.00 -7.46 -2.42
C GLY A 236 -2.53 -6.37 -1.51
N ASN A 237 -2.79 -5.23 -2.10
CA ASN A 237 -3.37 -4.06 -1.46
C ASN A 237 -4.09 -3.20 -2.52
N HIS A 238 -4.41 -1.95 -2.20
CA HIS A 238 -5.07 -1.01 -3.11
C HIS A 238 -4.20 -0.52 -4.29
N ASP A 239 -2.91 -0.90 -4.33
CA ASP A 239 -1.95 -0.49 -5.37
C ASP A 239 -1.56 -1.64 -6.31
N PHE A 240 -2.16 -2.81 -6.18
CA PHE A 240 -1.87 -3.96 -7.03
C PHE A 240 -3.14 -4.64 -7.52
N PRO A 241 -3.12 -5.27 -8.70
CA PRO A 241 -4.21 -6.10 -9.18
C PRO A 241 -4.60 -7.21 -8.21
N ARG A 242 -5.81 -7.73 -8.35
CA ARG A 242 -6.36 -8.77 -7.48
C ARG A 242 -5.48 -10.02 -7.46
N VAL A 243 -5.20 -10.53 -6.27
CA VAL A 243 -4.23 -11.60 -6.04
C VAL A 243 -4.51 -12.87 -6.86
N VAL A 244 -5.77 -13.32 -6.93
CA VAL A 244 -6.10 -14.56 -7.64
C VAL A 244 -5.91 -14.42 -9.15
N SER A 245 -6.12 -13.23 -9.71
CA SER A 245 -5.84 -12.93 -11.13
C SER A 245 -4.35 -12.78 -11.43
N ARG A 246 -3.56 -12.33 -10.45
CA ARG A 246 -2.14 -12.05 -10.60
C ARG A 246 -1.26 -13.27 -10.35
N PHE A 247 -1.47 -13.98 -9.25
CA PHE A 247 -0.64 -15.10 -8.78
C PHE A 247 -1.33 -16.47 -8.87
N GLY A 248 -2.61 -16.50 -9.17
CA GLY A 248 -3.41 -17.70 -9.26
C GLY A 248 -3.97 -17.96 -10.65
N ASN A 249 -5.06 -18.71 -10.67
CA ASN A 249 -5.86 -18.95 -11.86
C ASN A 249 -7.31 -18.54 -11.54
N ASP A 250 -7.73 -17.39 -12.06
CA ASP A 250 -9.05 -16.78 -11.81
C ASP A 250 -10.17 -17.32 -12.71
N ARG A 251 -9.87 -18.31 -13.56
CA ARG A 251 -10.86 -18.97 -14.42
C ARG A 251 -11.60 -20.07 -13.67
N GLU A 252 -12.89 -20.19 -13.90
CA GLU A 252 -13.64 -21.34 -13.39
C GLU A 252 -13.21 -22.65 -14.10
N PRO A 253 -13.10 -23.78 -13.40
CA PRO A 253 -13.45 -24.00 -11.99
C PRO A 253 -12.25 -23.87 -11.01
N TYR A 254 -11.19 -23.17 -11.39
CA TYR A 254 -9.92 -23.12 -10.65
C TYR A 254 -9.82 -21.97 -9.66
N ARG A 255 -10.59 -20.89 -9.83
CA ARG A 255 -10.52 -19.64 -9.06
C ARG A 255 -10.49 -19.86 -7.55
N GLU A 256 -11.51 -20.55 -7.02
CA GLU A 256 -11.56 -20.80 -5.57
C GLU A 256 -10.43 -21.68 -5.05
N LYS A 257 -10.03 -22.70 -5.83
CA LYS A 257 -8.91 -23.57 -5.44
C LYS A 257 -7.60 -22.82 -5.40
N SER A 258 -7.35 -21.97 -6.40
CA SER A 258 -6.19 -21.09 -6.47
C SER A 258 -6.17 -20.11 -5.30
N ALA A 259 -7.29 -19.45 -5.00
CA ALA A 259 -7.40 -18.52 -3.89
C ALA A 259 -7.16 -19.21 -2.53
N LYS A 260 -7.72 -20.41 -2.33
CA LYS A 260 -7.47 -21.23 -1.12
C LYS A 260 -5.99 -21.63 -0.98
N MET A 261 -5.34 -22.02 -2.07
CA MET A 261 -3.91 -22.32 -2.08
C MET A 261 -3.06 -21.11 -1.68
N LEU A 262 -3.32 -19.94 -2.27
CA LEU A 262 -2.62 -18.71 -1.94
C LEU A 262 -2.84 -18.30 -0.47
N ALA A 263 -4.06 -18.47 0.05
CA ALA A 263 -4.36 -18.20 1.45
C ALA A 263 -3.58 -19.13 2.40
N VAL A 264 -3.52 -20.43 2.11
CA VAL A 264 -2.75 -21.40 2.93
C VAL A 264 -1.28 -21.06 2.94
N LEU A 265 -0.70 -20.75 1.77
CA LEU A 265 0.71 -20.42 1.65
C LEU A 265 1.07 -19.24 2.57
N LEU A 266 0.29 -18.17 2.54
CA LEU A 266 0.58 -16.97 3.32
C LEU A 266 0.34 -17.15 4.82
N HIS A 267 -0.81 -17.74 5.20
CA HIS A 267 -1.21 -17.85 6.59
C HIS A 267 -0.48 -18.94 7.38
N GLY A 268 0.31 -19.78 6.72
CA GLY A 268 1.18 -20.77 7.35
C GLY A 268 2.53 -20.23 7.81
N MET A 269 2.87 -18.96 7.48
CA MET A 269 4.18 -18.37 7.75
C MET A 269 4.17 -17.48 9.00
N LYS A 270 5.38 -17.28 9.60
CA LYS A 270 5.61 -16.34 10.71
C LYS A 270 5.36 -14.90 10.28
N GLY A 271 4.62 -14.14 11.09
CA GLY A 271 4.33 -12.72 10.84
C GLY A 271 2.86 -12.35 11.02
N THR A 272 2.48 -11.15 10.63
CA THR A 272 1.09 -10.67 10.68
C THR A 272 0.45 -10.71 9.29
N PRO A 273 -0.57 -11.56 9.07
CA PRO A 273 -1.26 -11.61 7.77
C PRO A 273 -2.22 -10.43 7.60
N TYR A 274 -2.20 -9.86 6.41
CA TYR A 274 -3.11 -8.81 5.95
C TYR A 274 -3.96 -9.37 4.82
N ILE A 275 -5.26 -9.26 4.95
CA ILE A 275 -6.25 -9.72 3.95
C ILE A 275 -6.83 -8.48 3.30
N TYR A 276 -6.58 -8.30 2.01
CA TYR A 276 -7.16 -7.17 1.29
C TYR A 276 -8.65 -7.43 1.01
N GLN A 277 -9.49 -6.40 1.19
CA GLN A 277 -10.93 -6.51 0.99
C GLN A 277 -11.29 -7.14 -0.36
N GLY A 278 -12.13 -8.17 -0.35
CA GLY A 278 -12.52 -8.95 -1.52
C GLY A 278 -11.64 -10.17 -1.80
N GLU A 279 -10.46 -10.27 -1.17
CA GLU A 279 -9.62 -11.46 -1.26
C GLU A 279 -10.33 -12.68 -0.67
N GLU A 280 -11.03 -12.49 0.46
CA GLU A 280 -11.77 -13.50 1.19
C GLU A 280 -12.99 -14.08 0.44
N ILE A 281 -13.40 -13.45 -0.64
CA ILE A 281 -14.45 -13.96 -1.56
C ILE A 281 -13.92 -14.26 -2.96
N GLY A 282 -12.62 -14.05 -3.19
CA GLY A 282 -11.95 -14.33 -4.45
C GLY A 282 -12.33 -13.36 -5.57
N MET A 283 -12.45 -12.05 -5.27
CA MET A 283 -12.62 -11.01 -6.29
C MET A 283 -11.46 -11.03 -7.28
N THR A 284 -11.79 -10.86 -8.57
CA THR A 284 -10.85 -10.90 -9.68
C THR A 284 -10.59 -9.51 -10.25
N ASN A 285 -9.61 -9.39 -11.13
CA ASN A 285 -9.46 -8.22 -11.98
C ASN A 285 -10.73 -8.00 -12.80
N VAL A 286 -11.06 -6.74 -13.06
CA VAL A 286 -12.17 -6.40 -13.93
C VAL A 286 -11.77 -6.64 -15.40
N SER A 287 -12.67 -7.19 -16.18
CA SER A 287 -12.47 -7.46 -17.62
C SER A 287 -13.28 -6.49 -18.48
N GLY A 288 -12.83 -6.29 -19.71
CA GLY A 288 -13.58 -5.54 -20.72
C GLY A 288 -13.56 -4.02 -20.57
N LEU A 289 -12.74 -3.45 -19.69
CA LEU A 289 -12.57 -2.00 -19.60
C LEU A 289 -11.94 -1.43 -20.89
N ARG A 290 -12.46 -0.29 -21.31
CA ARG A 290 -11.84 0.55 -22.34
C ARG A 290 -10.79 1.43 -21.68
N ILE A 291 -9.87 2.02 -22.43
CA ILE A 291 -8.80 2.89 -21.90
C ILE A 291 -9.39 4.06 -21.10
N GLU A 292 -10.48 4.64 -21.57
CA GLU A 292 -11.16 5.77 -20.93
C GLU A 292 -11.94 5.42 -19.66
N ASP A 293 -12.13 4.15 -19.36
CA ASP A 293 -12.84 3.69 -18.15
C ASP A 293 -11.91 3.64 -16.92
N TYR A 294 -10.58 3.67 -17.15
CA TYR A 294 -9.60 3.70 -16.07
C TYR A 294 -9.55 5.06 -15.39
N GLN A 295 -9.51 5.05 -14.05
CA GLN A 295 -9.57 6.26 -13.20
C GLN A 295 -8.24 6.54 -12.49
N ASP A 296 -7.42 5.52 -12.28
CA ASP A 296 -6.14 5.66 -11.62
C ASP A 296 -5.17 6.52 -12.43
N ILE A 297 -4.57 7.53 -11.79
CA ILE A 297 -3.68 8.49 -12.44
C ILE A 297 -2.48 7.83 -13.14
N GLU A 298 -1.92 6.76 -12.56
CA GLU A 298 -0.81 6.04 -13.16
C GLU A 298 -1.26 5.35 -14.46
N SER A 299 -2.45 4.73 -14.44
CA SER A 299 -3.06 4.10 -15.61
C SER A 299 -3.37 5.11 -16.72
N VAL A 300 -3.92 6.27 -16.35
CA VAL A 300 -4.23 7.35 -17.29
C VAL A 300 -2.94 7.89 -17.92
N ASN A 301 -1.95 8.23 -17.11
CA ASN A 301 -0.67 8.74 -17.59
C ASN A 301 0.06 7.72 -18.47
N PHE A 302 0.09 6.45 -18.06
CA PHE A 302 0.66 5.36 -18.87
C PHE A 302 -0.01 5.30 -20.25
N ALA A 303 -1.33 5.30 -20.29
CA ALA A 303 -2.06 5.23 -21.56
C ALA A 303 -1.77 6.42 -22.47
N GLU A 304 -1.72 7.63 -21.91
CA GLU A 304 -1.40 8.85 -22.67
C GLU A 304 0.02 8.84 -23.23
N ASP A 305 0.99 8.43 -22.44
CA ASP A 305 2.40 8.39 -22.85
C ASP A 305 2.63 7.31 -23.91
N ARG A 306 2.03 6.13 -23.75
CA ARG A 306 2.14 5.06 -24.77
C ARG A 306 1.44 5.46 -26.08
N LYS A 307 0.32 6.20 -26.02
CA LYS A 307 -0.30 6.78 -27.22
C LYS A 307 0.62 7.78 -27.93
N LYS A 308 1.29 8.67 -27.19
CA LYS A 308 2.28 9.62 -27.75
C LYS A 308 3.46 8.90 -28.41
N GLU A 309 3.87 7.74 -27.86
CA GLU A 309 4.91 6.89 -28.42
C GLU A 309 4.44 6.05 -29.62
N GLY A 310 3.17 6.11 -29.98
CA GLY A 310 2.61 5.39 -31.13
C GLY A 310 2.28 3.94 -30.89
N TRP A 311 2.03 3.53 -29.62
CA TRP A 311 1.58 2.16 -29.35
C TRP A 311 0.17 1.93 -29.87
N GLU A 312 -0.07 0.72 -30.40
CA GLU A 312 -1.39 0.25 -30.77
C GLU A 312 -2.31 0.17 -29.54
N GLU A 313 -3.57 0.57 -29.71
CA GLU A 313 -4.54 0.63 -28.60
C GLU A 313 -4.72 -0.72 -27.90
N GLU A 314 -4.74 -1.82 -28.64
CA GLU A 314 -4.88 -3.16 -28.08
C GLU A 314 -3.69 -3.53 -27.18
N LYS A 315 -2.48 -3.10 -27.51
CA LYS A 315 -1.30 -3.29 -26.67
C LYS A 315 -1.45 -2.49 -25.37
N ILE A 316 -1.88 -1.23 -25.44
CA ILE A 316 -2.12 -0.39 -24.25
C ILE A 316 -3.17 -1.06 -23.34
N ARG A 317 -4.28 -1.51 -23.91
CA ARG A 317 -5.34 -2.23 -23.16
C ARG A 317 -4.82 -3.49 -22.47
N THR A 318 -3.97 -4.26 -23.13
CA THR A 318 -3.36 -5.46 -22.55
C THR A 318 -2.53 -5.13 -21.30
N TYR A 319 -1.75 -4.06 -21.33
CA TYR A 319 -0.94 -3.61 -20.20
C TYR A 319 -1.81 -3.09 -19.06
N LEU A 320 -2.83 -2.29 -19.37
CA LEU A 320 -3.79 -1.79 -18.36
C LEU A 320 -4.55 -2.93 -17.70
N ALA A 321 -5.06 -3.88 -18.47
CA ALA A 321 -5.79 -5.05 -17.96
C ALA A 321 -4.95 -5.95 -17.05
N ARG A 322 -3.62 -5.92 -17.21
CA ARG A 322 -2.69 -6.66 -16.35
C ARG A 322 -2.29 -5.89 -15.09
N ASN A 323 -2.01 -4.57 -15.23
CA ASN A 323 -1.21 -3.85 -14.25
C ASN A 323 -1.98 -2.79 -13.46
N SER A 324 -3.15 -2.33 -13.95
CA SER A 324 -3.86 -1.20 -13.33
C SER A 324 -4.26 -1.46 -11.88
N ARG A 325 -4.03 -0.44 -11.05
CA ARG A 325 -4.51 -0.41 -9.65
C ARG A 325 -6.03 -0.36 -9.54
N ASP A 326 -6.73 0.06 -10.58
CA ASP A 326 -8.20 0.12 -10.62
C ASP A 326 -8.85 -1.24 -10.34
N HIS A 327 -8.18 -2.34 -10.71
CA HIS A 327 -8.66 -3.69 -10.41
C HIS A 327 -8.90 -3.94 -8.92
N ALA A 328 -8.03 -3.38 -8.06
CA ALA A 328 -8.17 -3.48 -6.61
C ALA A 328 -9.17 -2.47 -6.03
N ARG A 329 -9.53 -1.44 -6.78
CA ARG A 329 -10.35 -0.29 -6.32
C ARG A 329 -11.79 -0.33 -6.79
N THR A 330 -12.18 -1.37 -7.54
CA THR A 330 -13.59 -1.61 -7.88
C THR A 330 -14.43 -1.73 -6.61
N PRO A 331 -15.71 -1.30 -6.64
CA PRO A 331 -16.63 -1.45 -5.52
C PRO A 331 -16.64 -2.88 -4.95
N MET A 332 -16.67 -3.00 -3.63
CA MET A 332 -16.80 -4.29 -2.94
C MET A 332 -18.11 -4.95 -3.35
N GLN A 333 -18.03 -6.24 -3.67
CA GLN A 333 -19.16 -7.03 -4.17
C GLN A 333 -19.93 -7.64 -2.99
N TRP A 334 -20.97 -6.95 -2.52
CA TRP A 334 -21.77 -7.40 -1.37
C TRP A 334 -22.85 -8.42 -1.73
N ASN A 335 -23.56 -8.19 -2.84
CA ASN A 335 -24.65 -9.06 -3.32
C ASN A 335 -24.84 -8.91 -4.84
N ALA A 336 -25.86 -9.60 -5.39
CA ALA A 336 -26.19 -9.58 -6.82
C ALA A 336 -27.12 -8.42 -7.22
N GLU A 337 -27.39 -7.45 -6.34
CA GLU A 337 -28.20 -6.28 -6.65
C GLU A 337 -27.37 -5.25 -7.43
N LYS A 338 -28.09 -4.24 -7.97
CA LYS A 338 -27.47 -3.14 -8.71
C LYS A 338 -26.27 -2.56 -7.95
N HIS A 339 -25.19 -2.27 -8.69
CA HIS A 339 -23.92 -1.79 -8.14
C HIS A 339 -23.33 -2.72 -7.09
N ALA A 340 -23.56 -4.03 -7.25
CA ALA A 340 -23.04 -5.06 -6.33
C ALA A 340 -23.51 -4.86 -4.87
N GLY A 341 -24.63 -4.17 -4.64
CA GLY A 341 -25.07 -3.77 -3.30
C GLY A 341 -24.16 -2.76 -2.59
N PHE A 342 -23.21 -2.18 -3.29
CA PHE A 342 -22.22 -1.25 -2.71
C PHE A 342 -22.83 0.13 -2.42
N THR A 343 -23.66 0.65 -3.31
CA THR A 343 -24.28 1.96 -3.18
C THR A 343 -25.65 2.03 -3.86
N ALA A 344 -26.54 2.87 -3.33
CA ALA A 344 -27.78 3.24 -4.00
C ALA A 344 -27.60 4.38 -5.03
N GLY A 345 -26.46 5.09 -4.97
CA GLY A 345 -26.09 6.13 -5.91
C GLY A 345 -25.30 5.61 -7.11
N THR A 346 -24.56 6.49 -7.79
CA THR A 346 -23.62 6.10 -8.83
C THR A 346 -22.26 5.87 -8.21
N PRO A 347 -21.64 4.69 -8.34
CA PRO A 347 -20.29 4.46 -7.86
C PRO A 347 -19.30 5.31 -8.65
N TRP A 348 -18.17 5.70 -8.03
CA TRP A 348 -17.15 6.52 -8.66
C TRP A 348 -16.43 5.82 -9.83
N MET A 349 -16.44 4.48 -9.81
CA MET A 349 -16.01 3.62 -10.92
C MET A 349 -16.93 2.42 -11.05
N ALA A 350 -16.93 1.78 -12.20
CA ALA A 350 -17.76 0.62 -12.48
C ALA A 350 -17.39 -0.57 -11.58
N GLU A 351 -18.41 -1.29 -11.15
CA GLU A 351 -18.26 -2.59 -10.51
C GLU A 351 -17.79 -3.66 -11.50
N ASN A 352 -17.11 -4.70 -11.01
CA ASN A 352 -16.75 -5.85 -11.84
C ASN A 352 -18.02 -6.64 -12.21
N GLN A 353 -18.24 -6.93 -13.48
CA GLN A 353 -19.46 -7.56 -14.00
C GLN A 353 -19.74 -8.94 -13.42
N ASN A 354 -18.75 -9.60 -12.81
CA ASN A 354 -18.93 -10.89 -12.17
C ASN A 354 -19.54 -10.81 -10.74
N TYR A 355 -20.00 -9.64 -10.31
CA TYR A 355 -20.56 -9.43 -8.98
C TYR A 355 -21.84 -10.26 -8.73
N GLU A 356 -22.58 -10.64 -9.77
CA GLU A 356 -23.76 -11.48 -9.64
C GLU A 356 -23.39 -12.88 -9.10
N GLU A 357 -22.21 -13.37 -9.41
CA GLU A 357 -21.70 -14.69 -8.99
C GLU A 357 -20.76 -14.59 -7.80
N ILE A 358 -19.78 -13.66 -7.86
CA ILE A 358 -18.73 -13.48 -6.85
C ILE A 358 -19.17 -12.34 -5.93
N ASN A 359 -19.75 -12.66 -4.79
CA ASN A 359 -20.14 -11.66 -3.79
C ASN A 359 -20.22 -12.26 -2.38
N VAL A 360 -20.30 -11.38 -1.38
CA VAL A 360 -20.36 -11.76 0.04
C VAL A 360 -21.59 -12.60 0.33
N GLU A 361 -22.77 -12.22 -0.19
CA GLU A 361 -24.01 -12.93 0.08
C GLU A 361 -23.97 -14.39 -0.42
N ASN A 362 -23.50 -14.62 -1.65
CA ASN A 362 -23.36 -15.96 -2.21
C ASN A 362 -22.28 -16.77 -1.44
N SER A 363 -21.15 -16.13 -1.10
CA SER A 363 -20.08 -16.77 -0.32
C SER A 363 -20.59 -17.23 1.06
N ARG A 364 -21.43 -16.43 1.71
CA ARG A 364 -22.02 -16.79 3.02
C ARG A 364 -23.10 -17.85 2.94
N LYS A 365 -23.73 -18.06 1.80
CA LYS A 365 -24.71 -19.15 1.57
C LYS A 365 -24.04 -20.50 1.35
N ASN A 366 -22.77 -20.52 0.94
CA ASN A 366 -22.04 -21.77 0.64
C ASN A 366 -21.03 -22.08 1.77
N PRO A 367 -21.25 -23.11 2.60
CA PRO A 367 -20.34 -23.48 3.70
C PRO A 367 -18.94 -23.93 3.26
N ASP A 368 -18.75 -24.27 1.99
CA ASP A 368 -17.48 -24.67 1.40
C ASP A 368 -16.77 -23.53 0.66
N SER A 369 -17.33 -22.31 0.69
CA SER A 369 -16.80 -21.13 0.04
C SER A 369 -15.44 -20.72 0.59
N LEU A 370 -14.76 -19.87 -0.18
CA LEU A 370 -13.52 -19.23 0.23
C LEU A 370 -13.67 -18.41 1.52
N PHE A 371 -14.80 -17.75 1.73
CA PHE A 371 -15.11 -16.99 2.95
C PHE A 371 -15.01 -17.85 4.22
N TYR A 372 -15.66 -19.01 4.25
CA TYR A 372 -15.58 -19.92 5.39
C TYR A 372 -14.24 -20.63 5.48
N PHE A 373 -13.53 -20.76 4.37
CA PHE A 373 -12.15 -21.26 4.38
C PHE A 373 -11.22 -20.29 5.10
N TYR A 374 -11.27 -18.99 4.80
CA TYR A 374 -10.54 -17.95 5.52
C TYR A 374 -10.89 -17.94 7.02
N GLN A 375 -12.17 -18.03 7.37
CA GLN A 375 -12.59 -18.11 8.77
C GLN A 375 -11.94 -19.29 9.52
N LYS A 376 -11.93 -20.47 8.89
CA LYS A 376 -11.28 -21.66 9.46
C LYS A 376 -9.76 -21.49 9.58
N LEU A 377 -9.13 -20.91 8.57
CA LEU A 377 -7.69 -20.69 8.52
C LEU A 377 -7.23 -19.68 9.59
N ILE A 378 -7.95 -18.58 9.75
CA ILE A 378 -7.70 -17.58 10.79
C ILE A 378 -7.88 -18.21 12.19
N ALA A 379 -8.96 -19.01 12.37
CA ALA A 379 -9.20 -19.70 13.65
C ALA A 379 -8.11 -20.74 13.98
N LEU A 380 -7.59 -21.44 12.96
CA LEU A 380 -6.47 -22.37 13.10
C LEU A 380 -5.20 -21.63 13.54
N ARG A 381 -4.87 -20.54 12.84
CA ARG A 381 -3.70 -19.72 13.14
C ARG A 381 -3.75 -19.14 14.56
N ARG A 382 -4.90 -18.61 15.00
CA ARG A 382 -5.10 -18.06 16.36
C ARG A 382 -4.92 -19.10 17.49
N LYS A 383 -5.01 -20.38 17.18
CA LYS A 383 -4.89 -21.50 18.15
C LYS A 383 -3.54 -22.19 18.07
N ASN A 384 -2.66 -21.76 17.18
CA ASN A 384 -1.42 -22.48 16.92
C ASN A 384 -0.25 -21.50 16.81
N ASP A 385 0.48 -21.37 17.90
CA ASP A 385 1.62 -20.46 18.02
C ASP A 385 2.73 -20.78 17.00
N THR A 386 2.87 -22.04 16.58
CA THR A 386 3.84 -22.43 15.56
C THR A 386 3.58 -21.72 14.24
N LEU A 387 2.32 -21.53 13.83
CA LEU A 387 1.97 -20.78 12.62
C LEU A 387 2.25 -19.27 12.74
N VAL A 388 2.32 -18.74 13.96
CA VAL A 388 2.54 -17.32 14.23
C VAL A 388 4.01 -17.01 14.44
N TYR A 389 4.74 -17.85 15.19
CA TYR A 389 6.09 -17.58 15.71
C TYR A 389 7.13 -18.62 15.29
N GLY A 390 6.74 -19.74 14.68
CA GLY A 390 7.66 -20.82 14.30
C GLY A 390 8.67 -20.39 13.25
N ASP A 391 9.82 -21.04 13.29
CA ASP A 391 10.88 -20.84 12.31
C ASP A 391 10.44 -21.36 10.94
N PHE A 392 11.07 -20.84 9.90
CA PHE A 392 10.75 -21.21 8.51
C PHE A 392 11.88 -22.03 7.90
N ARG A 393 11.53 -23.13 7.27
CA ARG A 393 12.47 -23.90 6.44
C ARG A 393 11.83 -24.27 5.11
N LEU A 394 12.42 -23.80 4.02
CA LEU A 394 12.00 -24.17 2.67
C LEU A 394 12.35 -25.63 2.38
N ILE A 395 11.42 -26.33 1.75
CA ILE A 395 11.59 -27.71 1.28
C ILE A 395 11.33 -27.72 -0.22
N GLU A 396 11.98 -28.63 -0.97
CA GLU A 396 11.82 -28.71 -2.42
C GLU A 396 12.13 -27.40 -3.14
N GLU A 397 13.25 -26.76 -2.80
CA GLU A 397 13.64 -25.42 -3.26
C GLU A 397 13.57 -25.27 -4.78
N GLU A 398 14.12 -26.21 -5.52
CA GLU A 398 14.20 -26.19 -6.98
C GLU A 398 12.97 -26.79 -7.69
N ASN A 399 12.01 -27.33 -6.96
CA ASN A 399 10.82 -27.92 -7.57
C ASN A 399 9.97 -26.83 -8.24
N PRO A 400 9.70 -26.93 -9.57
CA PRO A 400 9.01 -25.86 -10.30
C PRO A 400 7.49 -25.84 -10.06
N ASP A 401 6.92 -26.86 -9.46
CA ASP A 401 5.49 -27.06 -9.35
C ASP A 401 4.96 -27.04 -7.91
N ILE A 402 5.85 -27.28 -6.93
CA ILE A 402 5.47 -27.44 -5.52
C ILE A 402 6.16 -26.38 -4.66
N PHE A 403 5.39 -25.61 -3.90
CA PHE A 403 5.88 -24.81 -2.81
C PHE A 403 5.64 -25.56 -1.50
N ALA A 404 6.71 -26.03 -0.87
CA ALA A 404 6.64 -26.75 0.39
C ALA A 404 7.60 -26.11 1.41
N TYR A 405 7.15 -26.01 2.65
CA TYR A 405 7.94 -25.51 3.77
C TYR A 405 7.44 -26.09 5.10
N GLU A 406 8.27 -26.07 6.09
CA GLU A 406 7.93 -26.40 7.48
C GLU A 406 8.32 -25.25 8.42
#